data_dd7a612883cbb046fb52c94bef7dbfbd
#
_entry.id   dd7a612883cbb046fb52c94bef7dbfbd
#
_cell.length_a   1.000
_cell.length_b   1.000
_cell.length_c   1.000
_cell.angle_alpha   90.00
_cell.angle_beta   90.00
_cell.angle_gamma   90.00
#
_symmetry.space_group_name_H-M   'P 1'
#
loop_
_entity.id
_entity.type
_entity.pdbx_description
1 polymer ?
#
loop_
_entity_poly.entity_id
_entity_poly.type
_entity_poly.pdbx_seq_one_letter_code
_entity_poly.pdbx_strand_id
1 'polypeptide(L)'
;EKMISLGEKIRLIETRESELERLGGILLKLSKQLQDLGNELHAKRLIGADIIEELLSQQLVRIDLPNARLALRWKPAAISSFGMYLPDFLFSANPGTNLLSLSKSASGGEQSRVKLALKAVLGQKKHLSSQIFDEIDTGISGSTAEKVGELMKEMSVNQQIIAITHLPQVAAKGDVHLLVSKSHHMGSTYSNVVPLTHEKRKGEIARMLSGETITKAALNQAESLLKPH
;
A
#
# COMPACT_ATOMS: atom_id res chain seq x y z
N GLU A 1 13.51 -44.98 56.03
CA GLU A 1 12.73 -44.65 54.84
C GLU A 1 12.29 -43.14 54.84
N LYS A 2 11.67 -42.61 55.89
CA LYS A 2 11.24 -41.21 55.95
C LYS A 2 12.39 -40.18 55.84
N MET A 3 13.56 -40.41 56.44
CA MET A 3 14.72 -39.49 56.36
C MET A 3 15.34 -39.48 54.95
N ILE A 4 15.40 -40.59 54.23
CA ILE A 4 15.90 -40.65 52.85
C ILE A 4 14.97 -39.87 51.95
N SER A 5 13.65 -40.08 52.05
CA SER A 5 12.64 -39.31 51.30
C SER A 5 12.67 -37.80 51.57
N LEU A 6 12.99 -37.37 52.79
CA LEU A 6 13.12 -35.93 53.14
C LEU A 6 14.38 -35.33 52.51
N GLY A 7 15.51 -36.06 52.56
CA GLY A 7 16.75 -35.63 51.90
C GLY A 7 16.64 -35.49 50.40
N GLU A 8 15.91 -36.38 49.72
CA GLU A 8 15.64 -36.29 48.27
C GLU A 8 14.76 -35.03 47.95
N LYS A 9 13.75 -34.75 48.78
CA LYS A 9 12.91 -33.56 48.60
C LYS A 9 13.69 -32.28 48.76
N ILE A 10 14.59 -32.20 49.77
CA ILE A 10 15.44 -31.03 49.99
C ILE A 10 16.34 -30.80 48.77
N ARG A 11 17.04 -31.83 48.28
CA ARG A 11 17.88 -31.70 47.08
C ARG A 11 17.10 -31.29 45.86
N LEU A 12 15.86 -31.77 45.68
CA LEU A 12 15.01 -31.37 44.57
C LEU A 12 14.62 -29.89 44.65
N ILE A 13 14.35 -29.39 45.85
CA ILE A 13 14.03 -27.96 46.09
C ILE A 13 15.26 -27.10 45.77
N GLU A 14 16.41 -27.42 46.32
CA GLU A 14 17.67 -26.69 46.10
C GLU A 14 18.04 -26.64 44.59
N THR A 15 17.88 -27.79 43.90
CA THR A 15 18.14 -27.86 42.46
C THR A 15 17.16 -26.96 41.67
N ARG A 16 15.89 -26.94 42.10
CA ARG A 16 14.87 -26.07 41.44
C ARG A 16 15.13 -24.57 41.73
N GLU A 17 15.52 -24.20 42.91
CA GLU A 17 15.87 -22.82 43.26
C GLU A 17 17.07 -22.35 42.43
N SER A 18 18.13 -23.13 42.37
CA SER A 18 19.31 -22.81 41.53
C SER A 18 18.95 -22.68 40.04
N GLU A 19 18.08 -23.56 39.51
CA GLU A 19 17.62 -23.47 38.13
C GLU A 19 16.72 -22.27 37.89
N LEU A 20 15.86 -21.87 38.83
CA LEU A 20 15.06 -20.65 38.76
C LEU A 20 15.93 -19.38 38.73
N GLU A 21 16.97 -19.32 39.58
CA GLU A 21 17.94 -18.21 39.55
C GLU A 21 18.67 -18.15 38.21
N ARG A 22 19.15 -19.29 37.68
CA ARG A 22 19.81 -19.40 36.39
C ARG A 22 18.91 -18.91 35.26
N LEU A 23 17.66 -19.40 35.21
CA LEU A 23 16.66 -19.01 34.20
C LEU A 23 16.27 -17.54 34.34
N GLY A 24 16.15 -17.02 35.56
CA GLY A 24 15.92 -15.61 35.86
C GLY A 24 17.05 -14.73 35.31
N GLY A 25 18.30 -15.14 35.52
CA GLY A 25 19.47 -14.44 34.95
C GLY A 25 19.49 -14.45 33.41
N ILE A 26 19.13 -15.58 32.78
CA ILE A 26 19.02 -15.68 31.33
C ILE A 26 17.90 -14.77 30.79
N LEU A 27 16.74 -14.76 31.45
CA LEU A 27 15.60 -13.91 31.07
C LEU A 27 15.97 -12.42 31.11
N LEU A 28 16.63 -11.98 32.18
CA LEU A 28 17.09 -10.60 32.30
C LEU A 28 18.07 -10.22 31.17
N LYS A 29 19.03 -11.09 30.88
CA LYS A 29 20.00 -10.89 29.81
C LYS A 29 19.33 -10.81 28.43
N LEU A 30 18.44 -11.75 28.12
CA LEU A 30 17.72 -11.76 26.85
C LEU A 30 16.77 -10.58 26.70
N SER A 31 16.07 -10.19 27.79
CA SER A 31 15.20 -9.02 27.78
C SER A 31 15.98 -7.75 27.48
N LYS A 32 17.16 -7.59 28.08
CA LYS A 32 18.05 -6.45 27.80
C LYS A 32 18.51 -6.45 26.34
N GLN A 33 18.96 -7.59 25.84
CA GLN A 33 19.38 -7.71 24.44
C GLN A 33 18.27 -7.39 23.45
N LEU A 34 17.03 -7.85 23.73
CA LEU A 34 15.86 -7.53 22.91
C LEU A 34 15.57 -6.02 22.92
N GLN A 35 15.69 -5.39 24.07
CA GLN A 35 15.48 -3.95 24.20
C GLN A 35 16.53 -3.15 23.45
N ASP A 36 17.80 -3.54 23.54
CA ASP A 36 18.91 -2.88 22.84
C ASP A 36 18.74 -3.01 21.31
N LEU A 37 18.44 -4.22 20.81
CA LEU A 37 18.17 -4.47 19.39
C LEU A 37 16.92 -3.74 18.90
N GLY A 38 15.86 -3.68 19.71
CA GLY A 38 14.64 -2.94 19.40
C GLY A 38 14.88 -1.44 19.26
N ASN A 39 15.70 -0.86 20.12
CA ASN A 39 16.10 0.54 20.06
C ASN A 39 16.99 0.82 18.84
N GLU A 40 17.94 -0.05 18.52
CA GLU A 40 18.76 0.06 17.31
C GLU A 40 17.91 0.02 16.04
N LEU A 41 16.98 -0.94 15.97
CA LEU A 41 16.05 -1.04 14.86
C LEU A 41 15.20 0.23 14.71
N HIS A 42 14.72 0.77 15.83
CA HIS A 42 13.94 2.01 15.83
C HIS A 42 14.75 3.20 15.34
N ALA A 43 16.00 3.36 15.79
CA ALA A 43 16.88 4.43 15.34
C ALA A 43 17.11 4.39 13.82
N LYS A 44 17.35 3.19 13.25
CA LYS A 44 17.46 3.01 11.79
C LYS A 44 16.17 3.35 11.05
N ARG A 45 15.02 3.02 11.62
CA ARG A 45 13.71 3.33 11.04
C ARG A 45 13.37 4.81 11.07
N LEU A 46 13.82 5.57 12.06
CA LEU A 46 13.66 7.03 12.10
C LEU A 46 14.37 7.68 10.92
N ILE A 47 15.60 7.29 10.64
CA ILE A 47 16.35 7.79 9.46
C ILE A 47 15.63 7.44 8.16
N GLY A 48 15.12 6.22 8.06
CA GLY A 48 14.34 5.79 6.88
C GLY A 48 12.99 6.51 6.75
N ALA A 49 12.39 6.94 7.85
CA ALA A 49 11.11 7.66 7.85
C ALA A 49 11.22 9.01 7.15
N ASP A 50 12.25 9.79 7.44
CA ASP A 50 12.47 11.10 6.81
C ASP A 50 12.60 10.97 5.29
N ILE A 51 13.34 9.95 4.82
CA ILE A 51 13.51 9.66 3.39
C ILE A 51 12.16 9.28 2.75
N ILE A 52 11.37 8.44 3.42
CA ILE A 52 10.06 8.02 2.92
C ILE A 52 9.09 9.19 2.89
N GLU A 53 9.07 10.06 3.90
CA GLU A 53 8.22 11.25 3.95
C GLU A 53 8.51 12.19 2.78
N GLU A 54 9.78 12.43 2.47
CA GLU A 54 10.19 13.26 1.33
C GLU A 54 9.76 12.64 -0.01
N LEU A 55 10.08 11.36 -0.25
CA LEU A 55 9.70 10.66 -1.49
C LEU A 55 8.19 10.61 -1.68
N LEU A 56 7.43 10.37 -0.61
CA LEU A 56 5.97 10.39 -0.67
C LEU A 56 5.43 11.77 -0.98
N SER A 57 5.97 12.82 -0.38
CA SER A 57 5.56 14.20 -0.66
C SER A 57 5.74 14.54 -2.13
N GLN A 58 6.85 14.15 -2.74
CA GLN A 58 7.11 14.34 -4.17
C GLN A 58 6.06 13.62 -5.04
N GLN A 59 5.70 12.37 -4.70
CA GLN A 59 4.67 11.64 -5.45
C GLN A 59 3.27 12.23 -5.26
N LEU A 60 2.94 12.70 -4.06
CA LEU A 60 1.64 13.32 -3.78
C LEU A 60 1.40 14.59 -4.59
N VAL A 61 2.42 15.43 -4.75
CA VAL A 61 2.36 16.62 -5.64
C VAL A 61 2.00 16.22 -7.07
N ARG A 62 2.60 15.16 -7.60
CA ARG A 62 2.39 14.65 -8.96
C ARG A 62 0.97 14.17 -9.22
N ILE A 63 0.25 13.74 -8.19
CA ILE A 63 -1.12 13.21 -8.28
C ILE A 63 -2.15 14.15 -7.65
N ASP A 64 -1.95 15.46 -7.83
CA ASP A 64 -2.87 16.51 -7.39
C ASP A 64 -3.14 16.59 -5.89
N LEU A 65 -2.10 16.38 -5.10
CA LEU A 65 -2.10 16.65 -3.65
C LEU A 65 -0.91 17.56 -3.27
N PRO A 66 -0.77 18.75 -3.87
CA PRO A 66 0.43 19.60 -3.70
C PRO A 66 0.59 20.15 -2.29
N ASN A 67 -0.49 20.26 -1.54
CA ASN A 67 -0.50 20.79 -0.18
C ASN A 67 -0.60 19.71 0.89
N ALA A 68 -0.64 18.45 0.48
CA ALA A 68 -0.73 17.34 1.40
C ALA A 68 0.54 17.22 2.25
N ARG A 69 0.34 16.98 3.53
CA ARG A 69 1.41 16.68 4.48
C ARG A 69 1.24 15.26 4.98
N LEU A 70 2.31 14.51 4.96
CA LEU A 70 2.38 13.16 5.48
C LEU A 70 3.52 13.08 6.49
N ALA A 71 3.28 12.44 7.63
CA ALA A 71 4.31 12.20 8.63
C ALA A 71 4.19 10.77 9.16
N LEU A 72 5.33 10.13 9.37
CA LEU A 72 5.42 8.80 9.95
C LEU A 72 5.78 8.92 11.43
N ARG A 73 4.83 8.58 12.30
CA ARG A 73 5.05 8.57 13.75
C ARG A 73 5.17 7.14 14.24
N TRP A 74 5.95 6.98 15.29
CA TRP A 74 6.19 5.68 15.90
C TRP A 74 5.55 5.63 17.28
N LYS A 75 4.72 4.61 17.51
CA LYS A 75 4.06 4.38 18.79
C LYS A 75 4.71 3.19 19.48
N PRO A 76 5.06 3.30 20.79
CA PRO A 76 5.52 2.14 21.54
C PRO A 76 4.48 1.01 21.50
N ALA A 77 4.96 -0.22 21.38
CA ALA A 77 4.16 -1.43 21.34
C ALA A 77 4.85 -2.57 22.08
N ALA A 78 4.13 -3.64 22.38
CA ALA A 78 4.72 -4.84 22.91
C ALA A 78 5.78 -5.41 21.96
N ILE A 79 6.83 -5.99 22.52
CA ILE A 79 7.92 -6.61 21.75
C ILE A 79 7.34 -7.71 20.85
N SER A 80 7.70 -7.64 19.57
CA SER A 80 7.27 -8.57 18.55
C SER A 80 8.37 -8.81 17.51
N SER A 81 8.12 -9.67 16.53
CA SER A 81 9.00 -9.85 15.36
C SER A 81 9.16 -8.55 14.53
N PHE A 82 8.29 -7.57 14.72
CA PHE A 82 8.36 -6.24 14.08
C PHE A 82 9.07 -5.19 14.93
N GLY A 83 9.61 -5.57 16.09
CA GLY A 83 10.25 -4.66 17.04
C GLY A 83 9.30 -4.17 18.12
N MET A 84 9.64 -3.02 18.74
CA MET A 84 8.96 -2.43 19.89
C MET A 84 8.15 -1.17 19.55
N TYR A 85 8.10 -0.78 18.28
CA TYR A 85 7.41 0.40 17.80
C TYR A 85 6.63 0.09 16.53
N LEU A 86 5.40 0.56 16.46
CA LEU A 86 4.54 0.46 15.29
C LEU A 86 4.44 1.80 14.56
N PRO A 87 4.50 1.81 13.22
CA PRO A 87 4.33 3.02 12.45
C PRO A 87 2.87 3.46 12.44
N ASP A 88 2.64 4.78 12.52
CA ASP A 88 1.35 5.41 12.29
C ASP A 88 1.54 6.52 11.24
N PHE A 89 0.91 6.34 10.07
CA PHE A 89 0.91 7.34 9.03
C PHE A 89 -0.11 8.42 9.36
N LEU A 90 0.38 9.62 9.62
CA LEU A 90 -0.42 10.81 9.81
C LEU A 90 -0.50 11.56 8.49
N PHE A 91 -1.68 12.06 8.17
CA PHE A 91 -1.97 12.74 6.91
C PHE A 91 -2.83 13.99 7.13
N SER A 92 -2.60 14.99 6.30
CA SER A 92 -3.46 16.16 6.13
C SER A 92 -3.44 16.56 4.66
N ALA A 93 -4.61 16.68 4.03
CA ALA A 93 -4.72 17.10 2.63
C ALA A 93 -4.53 18.60 2.43
N ASN A 94 -4.86 19.41 3.43
CA ASN A 94 -4.92 20.85 3.34
C ASN A 94 -3.97 21.56 4.30
N PRO A 95 -3.42 22.74 3.92
CA PRO A 95 -2.64 23.58 4.82
C PRO A 95 -3.46 23.98 6.05
N GLY A 96 -2.80 24.09 7.21
CA GLY A 96 -3.45 24.55 8.43
C GLY A 96 -4.33 23.54 9.16
N THR A 97 -4.59 22.37 8.58
CA THR A 97 -5.30 21.28 9.27
C THR A 97 -4.35 20.39 10.05
N ASN A 98 -4.84 19.83 11.17
CA ASN A 98 -4.06 18.91 11.99
C ASN A 98 -3.74 17.61 11.24
N LEU A 99 -2.54 17.08 11.47
CA LEU A 99 -2.19 15.74 11.04
C LEU A 99 -2.98 14.70 11.87
N LEU A 100 -3.79 13.91 11.20
CA LEU A 100 -4.56 12.82 11.81
C LEU A 100 -4.14 11.49 11.18
N SER A 101 -4.40 10.38 11.87
CA SER A 101 -4.13 9.06 11.29
C SER A 101 -4.81 8.94 9.91
N LEU A 102 -4.08 8.45 8.92
CA LEU A 102 -4.53 8.35 7.52
C LEU A 102 -5.91 7.69 7.40
N SER A 103 -6.18 6.69 8.23
CA SER A 103 -7.46 5.98 8.26
C SER A 103 -8.65 6.84 8.70
N LYS A 104 -8.40 7.98 9.35
CA LYS A 104 -9.43 8.88 9.92
C LYS A 104 -9.53 10.23 9.22
N SER A 105 -8.48 10.64 8.50
CA SER A 105 -8.33 12.02 8.01
C SER A 105 -8.61 12.22 6.54
N ALA A 106 -8.53 11.15 5.74
CA ALA A 106 -8.59 11.26 4.29
C ALA A 106 -9.94 10.80 3.73
N SER A 107 -10.41 11.49 2.69
CA SER A 107 -11.50 10.99 1.85
C SER A 107 -11.07 9.72 1.10
N GLY A 108 -12.03 8.94 0.57
CA GLY A 108 -11.71 7.71 -0.18
C GLY A 108 -10.70 7.96 -1.31
N GLY A 109 -10.89 9.02 -2.09
CA GLY A 109 -9.98 9.38 -3.18
C GLY A 109 -8.60 9.84 -2.72
N GLU A 110 -8.50 10.54 -1.58
CA GLU A 110 -7.20 10.90 -0.99
C GLU A 110 -6.46 9.68 -0.48
N GLN A 111 -7.16 8.77 0.22
CA GLN A 111 -6.57 7.52 0.69
C GLN A 111 -6.03 6.67 -0.47
N SER A 112 -6.79 6.56 -1.57
CA SER A 112 -6.39 5.82 -2.76
C SER A 112 -5.12 6.42 -3.37
N ARG A 113 -5.04 7.74 -3.49
CA ARG A 113 -3.84 8.43 -3.99
C ARG A 113 -2.64 8.26 -3.07
N VAL A 114 -2.81 8.37 -1.74
CA VAL A 114 -1.71 8.10 -0.79
C VAL A 114 -1.23 6.65 -0.89
N LYS A 115 -2.15 5.68 -1.02
CA LYS A 115 -1.78 4.27 -1.24
C LYS A 115 -1.01 4.07 -2.54
N LEU A 116 -1.41 4.74 -3.63
CA LEU A 116 -0.70 4.70 -4.90
C LEU A 116 0.71 5.27 -4.76
N ALA A 117 0.86 6.46 -4.17
CA ALA A 117 2.15 7.09 -3.91
C ALA A 117 3.07 6.17 -3.09
N LEU A 118 2.54 5.56 -2.02
CA LEU A 118 3.27 4.62 -1.19
C LEU A 118 3.73 3.39 -1.99
N LYS A 119 2.86 2.81 -2.81
CA LYS A 119 3.20 1.67 -3.68
C LYS A 119 4.24 2.05 -4.75
N ALA A 120 4.18 3.26 -5.29
CA ALA A 120 5.18 3.76 -6.24
C ALA A 120 6.57 3.85 -5.60
N VAL A 121 6.66 4.46 -4.40
CA VAL A 121 7.93 4.55 -3.66
C VAL A 121 8.48 3.18 -3.27
N LEU A 122 7.63 2.29 -2.75
CA LEU A 122 8.04 0.94 -2.34
C LEU A 122 8.41 0.05 -3.53
N GLY A 123 7.70 0.16 -4.65
CA GLY A 123 7.95 -0.62 -5.85
C GLY A 123 9.34 -0.38 -6.43
N GLN A 124 9.80 0.87 -6.41
CA GLN A 124 11.17 1.22 -6.83
C GLN A 124 12.27 0.57 -5.99
N LYS A 125 12.00 0.31 -4.71
CA LYS A 125 12.99 -0.25 -3.75
C LYS A 125 12.96 -1.77 -3.65
N LYS A 126 11.81 -2.39 -3.86
CA LYS A 126 11.59 -3.83 -3.58
C LYS A 126 11.58 -4.74 -4.81
N HIS A 127 11.73 -4.21 -6.04
CA HIS A 127 11.64 -5.00 -7.27
C HIS A 127 10.45 -5.96 -7.27
N LEU A 128 9.27 -5.43 -7.00
CA LEU A 128 8.03 -6.23 -7.03
C LEU A 128 7.76 -6.66 -8.46
N SER A 129 7.53 -7.95 -8.69
CA SER A 129 7.26 -8.48 -10.04
C SER A 129 5.95 -7.97 -10.60
N SER A 130 4.90 -7.88 -9.79
CA SER A 130 3.56 -7.44 -10.19
C SER A 130 2.85 -6.69 -9.07
N GLN A 131 2.08 -5.68 -9.43
CA GLN A 131 1.17 -4.97 -8.52
C GLN A 131 -0.23 -4.87 -9.12
N ILE A 132 -1.22 -5.16 -8.30
CA ILE A 132 -2.63 -5.04 -8.67
C ILE A 132 -3.22 -3.82 -7.96
N PHE A 133 -3.90 -2.97 -8.72
CA PHE A 133 -4.62 -1.81 -8.24
C PHE A 133 -6.10 -1.98 -8.53
N ASP A 134 -6.87 -2.15 -7.47
CA ASP A 134 -8.31 -2.23 -7.50
C ASP A 134 -8.90 -0.98 -6.85
N GLU A 135 -9.92 -0.39 -7.46
CA GLU A 135 -10.62 0.81 -6.98
C GLU A 135 -9.70 2.03 -6.71
N ILE A 136 -8.55 2.12 -7.42
CA ILE A 136 -7.59 3.22 -7.22
C ILE A 136 -8.14 4.56 -7.75
N ASP A 137 -9.15 4.51 -8.59
CA ASP A 137 -9.79 5.62 -9.26
C ASP A 137 -11.05 6.15 -8.54
N THR A 138 -11.34 5.63 -7.35
CA THR A 138 -12.45 6.12 -6.53
C THR A 138 -12.23 7.56 -6.10
N GLY A 139 -13.18 8.45 -6.42
CA GLY A 139 -13.16 9.87 -6.03
C GLY A 139 -12.14 10.72 -6.76
N ILE A 140 -11.66 10.29 -7.92
CA ILE A 140 -10.82 11.09 -8.83
C ILE A 140 -11.49 11.21 -10.21
N SER A 141 -11.14 12.25 -10.95
CA SER A 141 -11.66 12.48 -12.31
C SER A 141 -10.74 13.46 -13.07
N GLY A 142 -11.00 13.66 -14.36
CA GLY A 142 -10.35 14.68 -15.17
C GLY A 142 -8.82 14.58 -15.18
N SER A 143 -8.15 15.70 -14.94
CA SER A 143 -6.69 15.81 -14.95
C SER A 143 -6.01 14.96 -13.87
N THR A 144 -6.63 14.79 -12.72
CA THR A 144 -6.10 13.92 -11.65
C THR A 144 -6.04 12.45 -12.11
N ALA A 145 -7.07 11.97 -12.83
CA ALA A 145 -7.08 10.62 -13.37
C ALA A 145 -5.98 10.41 -14.42
N GLU A 146 -5.70 11.43 -15.22
CA GLU A 146 -4.59 11.39 -16.19
C GLU A 146 -3.24 11.25 -15.48
N LYS A 147 -2.96 12.08 -14.48
CA LYS A 147 -1.72 12.01 -13.69
C LYS A 147 -1.54 10.68 -12.96
N VAL A 148 -2.63 10.12 -12.44
CA VAL A 148 -2.63 8.77 -11.85
C VAL A 148 -2.26 7.72 -12.89
N GLY A 149 -2.85 7.78 -14.09
CA GLY A 149 -2.52 6.91 -15.21
C GLY A 149 -1.06 7.02 -15.65
N GLU A 150 -0.51 8.24 -15.70
CA GLU A 150 0.89 8.49 -16.01
C GLU A 150 1.83 7.89 -14.96
N LEU A 151 1.55 8.08 -13.68
CA LEU A 151 2.33 7.47 -12.61
C LEU A 151 2.32 5.93 -12.70
N MET A 152 1.16 5.33 -12.98
CA MET A 152 1.06 3.88 -13.19
C MET A 152 1.85 3.41 -14.41
N LYS A 153 1.84 4.18 -15.51
CA LYS A 153 2.63 3.91 -16.70
C LYS A 153 4.12 3.92 -16.41
N GLU A 154 4.61 4.91 -15.67
CA GLU A 154 6.01 4.95 -15.24
C GLU A 154 6.38 3.76 -14.35
N MET A 155 5.52 3.39 -13.40
CA MET A 155 5.74 2.22 -12.57
C MET A 155 5.85 0.94 -13.41
N SER A 156 5.11 0.86 -14.52
CA SER A 156 5.08 -0.32 -15.40
C SER A 156 6.39 -0.59 -16.15
N VAL A 157 7.32 0.35 -16.16
CA VAL A 157 8.65 0.16 -16.79
C VAL A 157 9.46 -0.93 -16.09
N ASN A 158 9.32 -1.03 -14.76
CA ASN A 158 10.14 -1.93 -13.95
C ASN A 158 9.35 -3.11 -13.32
N GLN A 159 8.03 -3.16 -13.56
CA GLN A 159 7.16 -4.17 -12.96
C GLN A 159 5.84 -4.28 -13.74
N GLN A 160 5.16 -5.39 -13.60
CA GLN A 160 3.82 -5.53 -14.17
C GLN A 160 2.80 -4.76 -13.32
N ILE A 161 2.04 -3.86 -13.95
CA ILE A 161 0.92 -3.14 -13.31
C ILE A 161 -0.39 -3.66 -13.90
N ILE A 162 -1.28 -4.11 -13.03
CA ILE A 162 -2.66 -4.49 -13.39
C ILE A 162 -3.59 -3.51 -12.68
N ALA A 163 -4.31 -2.70 -13.44
CA ALA A 163 -5.27 -1.73 -12.90
C ALA A 163 -6.69 -2.11 -13.30
N ILE A 164 -7.60 -2.14 -12.32
CA ILE A 164 -9.04 -2.26 -12.54
C ILE A 164 -9.60 -0.85 -12.42
N THR A 165 -10.14 -0.33 -13.52
CA THR A 165 -10.53 1.08 -13.62
C THR A 165 -11.80 1.25 -14.46
N HIS A 166 -12.57 2.27 -14.12
CA HIS A 166 -13.68 2.77 -14.92
C HIS A 166 -13.36 4.12 -15.58
N LEU A 167 -12.14 4.66 -15.36
CA LEU A 167 -11.72 5.93 -15.91
C LEU A 167 -11.00 5.78 -17.24
N PRO A 168 -11.49 6.41 -18.33
CA PRO A 168 -10.88 6.33 -19.67
C PRO A 168 -9.45 6.87 -19.69
N GLN A 169 -9.11 7.86 -18.87
CA GLN A 169 -7.77 8.42 -18.74
C GLN A 169 -6.75 7.39 -18.25
N VAL A 170 -7.12 6.58 -17.25
CA VAL A 170 -6.28 5.51 -16.71
C VAL A 170 -6.21 4.35 -17.71
N ALA A 171 -7.34 3.90 -18.25
CA ALA A 171 -7.43 2.80 -19.21
C ALA A 171 -6.61 3.07 -20.47
N ALA A 172 -6.56 4.33 -20.93
CA ALA A 172 -5.81 4.73 -22.11
C ALA A 172 -4.27 4.61 -21.95
N LYS A 173 -3.74 4.69 -20.75
CA LYS A 173 -2.27 4.61 -20.48
C LYS A 173 -1.74 3.16 -20.42
N GLY A 174 -2.61 2.14 -20.31
CA GLY A 174 -2.20 0.73 -20.31
C GLY A 174 -1.67 0.26 -21.67
N ASP A 175 -0.72 -0.66 -21.72
CA ASP A 175 -0.24 -1.30 -22.95
C ASP A 175 -1.23 -2.34 -23.47
N VAL A 176 -1.85 -3.07 -22.55
CA VAL A 176 -2.89 -4.07 -22.83
C VAL A 176 -4.18 -3.61 -22.17
N HIS A 177 -5.29 -3.68 -22.92
CA HIS A 177 -6.62 -3.37 -22.42
C HIS A 177 -7.48 -4.63 -22.43
N LEU A 178 -7.90 -5.06 -21.26
CA LEU A 178 -8.81 -6.18 -21.05
C LEU A 178 -10.20 -5.63 -20.75
N LEU A 179 -11.17 -5.92 -21.63
CA LEU A 179 -12.57 -5.59 -21.41
C LEU A 179 -13.24 -6.67 -20.56
N VAL A 180 -13.77 -6.27 -19.43
CA VAL A 180 -14.61 -7.13 -18.56
C VAL A 180 -16.07 -6.86 -18.87
N SER A 181 -16.81 -7.88 -19.28
CA SER A 181 -18.23 -7.80 -19.54
C SER A 181 -19.00 -8.88 -18.79
N LYS A 182 -20.22 -8.58 -18.39
CA LYS A 182 -21.15 -9.55 -17.78
C LYS A 182 -22.22 -9.93 -18.79
N SER A 183 -22.45 -11.22 -18.96
CA SER A 183 -23.54 -11.76 -19.75
C SER A 183 -24.46 -12.60 -18.87
N HIS A 184 -25.76 -12.51 -19.10
CA HIS A 184 -26.76 -13.31 -18.41
C HIS A 184 -27.25 -14.42 -19.36
N HIS A 185 -27.11 -15.67 -18.94
CA HIS A 185 -27.62 -16.80 -19.70
C HIS A 185 -28.25 -17.83 -18.78
N MET A 186 -29.50 -18.22 -19.08
CA MET A 186 -30.28 -19.21 -18.31
C MET A 186 -30.28 -18.96 -16.77
N GLY A 187 -30.48 -17.71 -16.34
CA GLY A 187 -30.54 -17.35 -14.90
C GLY A 187 -29.18 -17.27 -14.19
N SER A 188 -28.09 -17.50 -14.90
CA SER A 188 -26.72 -17.37 -14.38
C SER A 188 -25.99 -16.18 -15.01
N THR A 189 -25.13 -15.54 -14.22
CA THR A 189 -24.28 -14.42 -14.69
C THR A 189 -22.87 -14.93 -14.95
N TYR A 190 -22.38 -14.69 -16.16
CA TYR A 190 -21.01 -15.02 -16.57
C TYR A 190 -20.20 -13.74 -16.76
N SER A 191 -19.00 -13.71 -16.23
CA SER A 191 -18.02 -12.65 -16.49
C SER A 191 -17.05 -13.10 -17.58
N ASN A 192 -16.94 -12.31 -18.65
CA ASN A 192 -16.02 -12.54 -19.75
C ASN A 192 -14.92 -11.49 -19.70
N VAL A 193 -13.67 -11.91 -19.94
CA VAL A 193 -12.51 -11.05 -20.06
C VAL A 193 -11.91 -11.22 -21.44
N VAL A 194 -11.86 -10.13 -22.20
CA VAL A 194 -11.41 -10.17 -23.61
C VAL A 194 -10.35 -9.10 -23.84
N PRO A 195 -9.18 -9.46 -24.40
CA PRO A 195 -8.19 -8.47 -24.82
C PRO A 195 -8.71 -7.69 -26.03
N LEU A 196 -8.56 -6.37 -25.99
CA LEU A 196 -8.98 -5.48 -27.06
C LEU A 196 -7.85 -5.25 -28.08
N THR A 197 -8.17 -5.30 -29.36
CA THR A 197 -7.30 -4.79 -30.43
C THR A 197 -7.24 -3.26 -30.36
N HIS A 198 -6.25 -2.65 -31.01
CA HIS A 198 -6.10 -1.18 -31.03
C HIS A 198 -7.38 -0.45 -31.48
N GLU A 199 -8.04 -0.93 -32.51
CA GLU A 199 -9.30 -0.34 -33.04
C GLU A 199 -10.45 -0.49 -32.02
N LYS A 200 -10.63 -1.68 -31.45
CA LYS A 200 -11.66 -1.93 -30.44
C LYS A 200 -11.40 -1.12 -29.16
N ARG A 201 -10.14 -0.93 -28.82
CA ARG A 201 -9.73 -0.12 -27.67
C ARG A 201 -10.14 1.34 -27.81
N LYS A 202 -9.98 1.94 -29.02
CA LYS A 202 -10.46 3.31 -29.29
C LYS A 202 -11.97 3.42 -29.09
N GLY A 203 -12.72 2.44 -29.59
CA GLY A 203 -14.18 2.37 -29.40
C GLY A 203 -14.58 2.25 -27.92
N GLU A 204 -13.89 1.41 -27.16
CA GLU A 204 -14.16 1.24 -25.72
C GLU A 204 -13.83 2.49 -24.90
N ILE A 205 -12.71 3.14 -25.15
CA ILE A 205 -12.37 4.41 -24.50
C ILE A 205 -13.42 5.49 -24.83
N ALA A 206 -13.90 5.56 -26.09
CA ALA A 206 -14.98 6.48 -26.48
C ALA A 206 -16.29 6.15 -25.76
N ARG A 207 -16.61 4.86 -25.56
CA ARG A 207 -17.78 4.41 -24.81
C ARG A 207 -17.66 4.80 -23.31
N MET A 208 -16.48 4.66 -22.73
CA MET A 208 -16.21 5.10 -21.35
C MET A 208 -16.37 6.61 -21.19
N LEU A 209 -16.11 7.41 -22.23
CA LEU A 209 -16.25 8.86 -22.22
C LEU A 209 -17.69 9.34 -22.39
N SER A 210 -18.51 8.68 -23.22
CA SER A 210 -19.82 9.16 -23.66
C SER A 210 -21.00 8.25 -23.27
N GLY A 211 -20.73 7.11 -22.62
CA GLY A 211 -21.75 6.10 -22.34
C GLY A 211 -22.08 5.24 -23.59
N GLU A 212 -23.30 4.71 -23.65
CA GLU A 212 -23.71 3.78 -24.72
C GLU A 212 -23.70 4.42 -26.13
N THR A 213 -24.02 5.72 -26.23
CA THR A 213 -24.03 6.43 -27.50
C THR A 213 -22.68 7.04 -27.78
N ILE A 214 -21.92 6.42 -28.68
CA ILE A 214 -20.58 6.89 -29.05
C ILE A 214 -20.72 8.07 -30.02
N THR A 215 -20.29 9.26 -29.56
CA THR A 215 -20.27 10.47 -30.38
C THR A 215 -18.96 10.65 -31.14
N LYS A 216 -18.97 11.43 -32.22
CA LYS A 216 -17.75 11.79 -32.95
C LYS A 216 -16.73 12.53 -32.07
N ALA A 217 -17.22 13.38 -31.16
CA ALA A 217 -16.38 14.08 -30.20
C ALA A 217 -15.68 13.10 -29.24
N ALA A 218 -16.40 12.10 -28.71
CA ALA A 218 -15.82 11.06 -27.85
C ALA A 218 -14.76 10.21 -28.58
N LEU A 219 -14.97 9.90 -29.85
CA LEU A 219 -13.96 9.20 -30.68
C LEU A 219 -12.68 10.02 -30.86
N ASN A 220 -12.81 11.32 -31.11
CA ASN A 220 -11.65 12.22 -31.24
C ASN A 220 -10.91 12.36 -29.91
N GLN A 221 -11.63 12.47 -28.80
CA GLN A 221 -11.03 12.53 -27.46
C GLN A 221 -10.35 11.21 -27.08
N ALA A 222 -10.97 10.06 -27.39
CA ALA A 222 -10.36 8.73 -27.20
C ALA A 222 -9.05 8.59 -27.97
N GLU A 223 -9.02 9.08 -29.22
CA GLU A 223 -7.80 9.07 -30.04
C GLU A 223 -6.70 9.95 -29.41
N SER A 224 -7.07 11.12 -28.88
CA SER A 224 -6.13 12.00 -28.18
C SER A 224 -5.53 11.31 -26.94
N LEU A 225 -6.36 10.65 -26.13
CA LEU A 225 -5.91 9.92 -24.94
C LEU A 225 -4.99 8.72 -25.25
N LEU A 226 -5.17 8.08 -26.41
CA LEU A 226 -4.38 6.92 -26.84
C LEU A 226 -3.07 7.29 -27.52
N LYS A 227 -2.85 8.56 -27.90
CA LYS A 227 -1.57 8.98 -28.48
C LYS A 227 -0.47 8.90 -27.42
N PRO A 228 0.69 8.35 -27.76
CA PRO A 228 1.85 8.42 -26.88
C PRO A 228 2.24 9.90 -26.71
N HIS A 229 2.46 10.32 -25.48
CA HIS A 229 3.06 11.60 -25.12
C HIS A 229 4.57 11.49 -25.11
#